data_c8d3e478f5d6e926d563686e5ed90d6a
#
_entry.id   c8d3e478f5d6e926d563686e5ed90d6a
#
_cell.length_a   1.000
_cell.length_b   1.000
_cell.length_c   1.000
_cell.angle_alpha   90.00
_cell.angle_beta   90.00
_cell.angle_gamma   90.00
#
_symmetry.space_group_name_H-M   'P 1'
#
loop_
_entity.id
_entity.type
_entity.pdbx_description
1 polymer ?
#
loop_
_entity_poly.entity_id
_entity_poly.type
_entity_poly.pdbx_seq_one_letter_code
_entity_poly.pdbx_strand_id
1 'polypeptide(L)'
;MVCFEHVVKRFGDHVVLRELDFEVKPGEKITLIGPSGSGKTTILRLLMALERCDGGTIQVGGEYLSHVVRDGRLAPADEKHLRKVRRRIGMVFQQFNLFPNMSVLRNITEAPVRVLGKSREEAGQRAGELLDMVGLAEKVDAHPGQLSGGQQQRVAIARALAMEPDVLLLDEITSALDPELVAGVLGVLREIASSTDITMLCVTHEMGFARDISDRVLMFDGGQVVEEASPDKLFTDPDHPRTREFLHALLEGR
;
A
#
# COMPACT_ATOMS: atom_id res chain seq x y z
N MET A 1 -3.68 -13.86 -1.54
CA MET A 1 -3.92 -12.90 -0.41
C MET A 1 -4.94 -11.84 -0.80
N VAL A 2 -4.77 -11.18 -1.92
CA VAL A 2 -5.72 -10.21 -2.49
C VAL A 2 -6.20 -10.74 -3.83
N CYS A 3 -7.50 -10.61 -4.13
CA CYS A 3 -8.08 -11.01 -5.42
C CYS A 3 -9.09 -9.95 -5.88
N PHE A 4 -8.94 -9.49 -7.11
CA PHE A 4 -9.89 -8.65 -7.83
C PHE A 4 -10.53 -9.48 -8.93
N GLU A 5 -11.86 -9.51 -8.96
CA GLU A 5 -12.66 -10.28 -9.93
C GLU A 5 -13.64 -9.34 -10.62
N HIS A 6 -13.41 -9.06 -11.92
CA HIS A 6 -14.21 -8.20 -12.78
C HIS A 6 -14.55 -6.83 -12.16
N VAL A 7 -13.57 -6.23 -11.45
CA VAL A 7 -13.82 -5.01 -10.68
C VAL A 7 -13.99 -3.81 -11.61
N VAL A 8 -15.13 -3.15 -11.48
CA VAL A 8 -15.45 -1.89 -12.17
C VAL A 8 -15.51 -0.77 -11.15
N LYS A 9 -14.88 0.38 -11.49
CA LYS A 9 -15.01 1.62 -10.71
C LYS A 9 -15.26 2.80 -11.63
N ARG A 10 -16.26 3.61 -11.24
CA ARG A 10 -16.64 4.84 -11.95
C ARG A 10 -16.64 6.04 -11.01
N PHE A 11 -16.36 7.20 -11.55
CA PHE A 11 -16.59 8.49 -10.90
C PHE A 11 -17.42 9.35 -11.88
N GLY A 12 -18.72 9.49 -11.60
CA GLY A 12 -19.68 10.01 -12.56
C GLY A 12 -19.70 9.14 -13.82
N ASP A 13 -19.54 9.76 -14.98
CA ASP A 13 -19.53 9.07 -16.28
C ASP A 13 -18.15 8.47 -16.63
N HIS A 14 -17.12 8.80 -15.85
CA HIS A 14 -15.75 8.35 -16.14
C HIS A 14 -15.48 6.98 -15.53
N VAL A 15 -15.19 5.97 -16.38
CA VAL A 15 -14.80 4.62 -15.95
C VAL A 15 -13.29 4.59 -15.69
N VAL A 16 -12.90 4.39 -14.42
CA VAL A 16 -11.49 4.36 -14.00
C VAL A 16 -10.93 2.95 -13.99
N LEU A 17 -11.72 1.95 -13.57
CA LEU A 17 -11.34 0.53 -13.63
C LEU A 17 -12.35 -0.21 -14.50
N ARG A 18 -11.86 -1.04 -15.42
CA ARG A 18 -12.64 -1.71 -16.46
C ARG A 18 -12.51 -3.23 -16.33
N GLU A 19 -13.42 -3.85 -15.58
CA GLU A 19 -13.42 -5.30 -15.36
C GLU A 19 -12.01 -5.81 -14.97
N LEU A 20 -11.44 -5.17 -13.95
CA LEU A 20 -10.09 -5.44 -13.52
C LEU A 20 -10.01 -6.79 -12.81
N ASP A 21 -9.13 -7.64 -13.32
CA ASP A 21 -8.79 -8.94 -12.74
C ASP A 21 -7.31 -9.01 -12.43
N PHE A 22 -6.93 -9.30 -11.21
CA PHE A 22 -5.59 -9.73 -10.80
C PHE A 22 -5.61 -10.31 -9.39
N GLU A 23 -4.58 -11.07 -9.06
CA GLU A 23 -4.39 -11.63 -7.73
C GLU A 23 -3.00 -11.35 -7.18
N VAL A 24 -2.90 -11.31 -5.85
CA VAL A 24 -1.64 -11.23 -5.11
C VAL A 24 -1.59 -12.40 -4.12
N LYS A 25 -0.54 -13.20 -4.19
CA LYS A 25 -0.34 -14.35 -3.31
C LYS A 25 0.07 -13.91 -1.90
N PRO A 26 -0.14 -14.75 -0.87
CA PRO A 26 0.43 -14.48 0.45
C PRO A 26 1.95 -14.31 0.39
N GLY A 27 2.48 -13.28 1.03
CA GLY A 27 3.91 -12.96 1.07
C GLY A 27 4.47 -12.33 -0.21
N GLU A 28 3.69 -12.25 -1.27
CA GLU A 28 4.12 -11.67 -2.55
C GLU A 28 4.22 -10.14 -2.47
N LYS A 29 5.24 -9.59 -3.10
CA LYS A 29 5.46 -8.16 -3.25
C LYS A 29 5.23 -7.79 -4.72
N ILE A 30 4.19 -7.01 -4.99
CA ILE A 30 3.91 -6.52 -6.34
C ILE A 30 4.01 -5.00 -6.42
N THR A 31 4.44 -4.50 -7.56
CA THR A 31 4.45 -3.08 -7.85
C THR A 31 3.56 -2.76 -9.04
N LEU A 32 2.70 -1.75 -8.87
CA LEU A 32 1.90 -1.16 -9.94
C LEU A 32 2.63 0.06 -10.49
N ILE A 33 2.92 0.05 -11.78
CA ILE A 33 3.46 1.20 -12.52
C ILE A 33 2.49 1.64 -13.61
N GLY A 34 2.69 2.82 -14.18
CA GLY A 34 1.86 3.34 -15.26
C GLY A 34 1.60 4.84 -15.15
N PRO A 35 1.01 5.46 -16.17
CA PRO A 35 0.79 6.90 -16.21
C PRO A 35 -0.14 7.38 -15.08
N SER A 36 -0.05 8.68 -14.76
CA SER A 36 -0.96 9.33 -13.83
C SER A 36 -2.40 9.21 -14.33
N GLY A 37 -3.33 8.99 -13.40
CA GLY A 37 -4.75 8.82 -13.76
C GLY A 37 -5.13 7.43 -14.29
N SER A 38 -4.20 6.47 -14.42
CA SER A 38 -4.52 5.11 -14.88
C SER A 38 -5.37 4.27 -13.91
N GLY A 39 -5.52 4.69 -12.64
CA GLY A 39 -6.34 4.02 -11.63
C GLY A 39 -5.57 3.33 -10.50
N LYS A 40 -4.24 3.41 -10.45
CA LYS A 40 -3.40 2.73 -9.43
C LYS A 40 -3.79 3.07 -7.98
N THR A 41 -3.84 4.35 -7.65
CA THR A 41 -4.30 4.81 -6.32
C THR A 41 -5.75 4.39 -6.03
N THR A 42 -6.60 4.30 -7.06
CA THR A 42 -7.98 3.84 -6.90
C THR A 42 -8.04 2.39 -6.42
N ILE A 43 -7.13 1.52 -6.91
CA ILE A 43 -7.00 0.13 -6.44
C ILE A 43 -6.72 0.10 -4.94
N LEU A 44 -5.75 0.90 -4.47
CA LEU A 44 -5.40 0.96 -3.04
C LEU A 44 -6.55 1.52 -2.20
N ARG A 45 -7.27 2.53 -2.70
CA ARG A 45 -8.45 3.11 -2.02
C ARG A 45 -9.60 2.11 -1.92
N LEU A 46 -9.81 1.28 -2.94
CA LEU A 46 -10.81 0.20 -2.91
C LEU A 46 -10.44 -0.84 -1.85
N LEU A 47 -9.17 -1.27 -1.78
CA LEU A 47 -8.69 -2.22 -0.76
C LEU A 47 -8.87 -1.69 0.67
N MET A 48 -8.66 -0.40 0.89
CA MET A 48 -8.92 0.25 2.16
C MET A 48 -10.42 0.50 2.43
N ALA A 49 -11.31 0.11 1.50
CA ALA A 49 -12.74 0.45 1.54
C ALA A 49 -13.01 1.96 1.76
N LEU A 50 -12.11 2.82 1.27
CA LEU A 50 -12.31 4.27 1.17
C LEU A 50 -13.19 4.61 -0.03
N GLU A 51 -13.24 3.70 -1.01
CA GLU A 51 -14.12 3.71 -2.17
C GLU A 51 -14.85 2.37 -2.25
N ARG A 52 -15.98 2.33 -2.94
CA ARG A 52 -16.70 1.08 -3.27
C ARG A 52 -16.57 0.82 -4.76
N CYS A 53 -16.42 -0.45 -5.15
CA CYS A 53 -16.53 -0.84 -6.55
C CYS A 53 -17.99 -0.75 -7.02
N ASP A 54 -18.18 -0.45 -8.31
CA ASP A 54 -19.49 -0.36 -8.95
C ASP A 54 -19.89 -1.71 -9.58
N GLY A 55 -18.94 -2.62 -9.73
CA GLY A 55 -19.14 -4.01 -10.19
C GLY A 55 -17.98 -4.89 -9.77
N GLY A 56 -18.17 -6.19 -9.86
CA GLY A 56 -17.18 -7.18 -9.47
C GLY A 56 -17.02 -7.36 -7.96
N THR A 57 -15.99 -8.09 -7.56
CA THR A 57 -15.70 -8.38 -6.15
C THR A 57 -14.23 -8.23 -5.83
N ILE A 58 -13.94 -7.91 -4.55
CA ILE A 58 -12.59 -7.84 -4.00
C ILE A 58 -12.55 -8.74 -2.78
N GLN A 59 -11.52 -9.59 -2.70
CA GLN A 59 -11.26 -10.44 -1.54
C GLN A 59 -9.90 -10.11 -0.92
N VAL A 60 -9.83 -10.23 0.41
CA VAL A 60 -8.59 -10.10 1.19
C VAL A 60 -8.51 -11.26 2.16
N GLY A 61 -7.48 -12.10 2.02
CA GLY A 61 -7.31 -13.30 2.83
C GLY A 61 -8.48 -14.28 2.71
N GLY A 62 -9.11 -14.37 1.54
CA GLY A 62 -10.25 -15.24 1.27
C GLY A 62 -11.60 -14.71 1.76
N GLU A 63 -11.64 -13.52 2.36
CA GLU A 63 -12.89 -12.87 2.76
C GLU A 63 -13.24 -11.75 1.77
N TYR A 64 -14.51 -11.69 1.31
CA TYR A 64 -14.98 -10.58 0.51
C TYR A 64 -14.90 -9.26 1.30
N LEU A 65 -14.35 -8.22 0.67
CA LEU A 65 -14.17 -6.92 1.32
C LEU A 65 -15.52 -6.23 1.58
N SER A 66 -16.32 -6.06 0.55
CA SER A 66 -17.58 -5.30 0.60
C SER A 66 -18.84 -6.15 0.51
N HIS A 67 -18.70 -7.48 0.54
CA HIS A 67 -19.79 -8.43 0.46
C HIS A 67 -19.69 -9.51 1.54
N VAL A 68 -20.81 -10.15 1.81
CA VAL A 68 -20.90 -11.37 2.64
C VAL A 68 -21.77 -12.39 1.90
N VAL A 69 -21.51 -13.68 2.11
CA VAL A 69 -22.37 -14.74 1.57
C VAL A 69 -23.53 -14.97 2.54
N ARG A 70 -24.76 -14.77 2.07
CA ARG A 70 -26.01 -15.08 2.78
C ARG A 70 -26.87 -15.96 1.89
N ASP A 71 -27.27 -17.11 2.37
CA ASP A 71 -28.10 -18.07 1.63
C ASP A 71 -27.54 -18.39 0.22
N GLY A 72 -26.21 -18.53 0.12
CA GLY A 72 -25.50 -18.82 -1.14
C GLY A 72 -25.43 -17.65 -2.13
N ARG A 73 -25.80 -16.44 -1.73
CA ARG A 73 -25.75 -15.22 -2.56
C ARG A 73 -24.88 -14.15 -1.93
N LEU A 74 -24.23 -13.34 -2.76
CA LEU A 74 -23.51 -12.16 -2.30
C LEU A 74 -24.51 -11.08 -1.88
N ALA A 75 -24.33 -10.57 -0.66
CA ALA A 75 -25.07 -9.43 -0.12
C ALA A 75 -24.08 -8.35 0.35
N PRO A 76 -24.43 -7.06 0.35
CA PRO A 76 -23.57 -6.00 0.87
C PRO A 76 -23.16 -6.28 2.32
N ALA A 77 -21.87 -6.07 2.60
CA ALA A 77 -21.31 -6.17 3.95
C ALA A 77 -21.70 -4.97 4.81
N ASP A 78 -21.83 -5.18 6.10
CA ASP A 78 -22.02 -4.12 7.09
C ASP A 78 -20.67 -3.51 7.51
N GLU A 79 -20.71 -2.39 8.23
CA GLU A 79 -19.52 -1.71 8.74
C GLU A 79 -18.68 -2.58 9.70
N LYS A 80 -19.28 -3.51 10.41
CA LYS A 80 -18.56 -4.41 11.31
C LYS A 80 -17.68 -5.37 10.51
N HIS A 81 -18.21 -5.92 9.42
CA HIS A 81 -17.44 -6.76 8.50
C HIS A 81 -16.33 -5.98 7.81
N LEU A 82 -16.63 -4.78 7.27
CA LEU A 82 -15.63 -3.92 6.65
C LEU A 82 -14.47 -3.60 7.59
N ARG A 83 -14.75 -3.28 8.86
CA ARG A 83 -13.70 -3.04 9.87
C ARG A 83 -12.86 -4.28 10.13
N LYS A 84 -13.49 -5.48 10.16
CA LYS A 84 -12.79 -6.75 10.33
C LYS A 84 -11.78 -6.98 9.21
N VAL A 85 -12.18 -6.79 7.94
CA VAL A 85 -11.29 -7.00 6.79
C VAL A 85 -10.23 -5.91 6.71
N ARG A 86 -10.60 -4.63 6.85
CA ARG A 86 -9.66 -3.50 6.82
C ARG A 86 -8.54 -3.58 7.86
N ARG A 87 -8.82 -4.17 9.02
CA ARG A 87 -7.83 -4.35 10.10
C ARG A 87 -6.61 -5.15 9.66
N ARG A 88 -6.76 -6.00 8.63
CA ARG A 88 -5.71 -6.83 8.03
C ARG A 88 -4.83 -6.07 7.03
N ILE A 89 -5.17 -4.81 6.75
CA ILE A 89 -4.51 -4.00 5.73
C ILE A 89 -3.89 -2.79 6.39
N GLY A 90 -2.58 -2.63 6.27
CA GLY A 90 -1.87 -1.40 6.58
C GLY A 90 -1.74 -0.54 5.33
N MET A 91 -1.80 0.77 5.47
CA MET A 91 -1.57 1.69 4.36
C MET A 91 -0.65 2.82 4.76
N VAL A 92 0.33 3.10 3.91
CA VAL A 92 1.19 4.26 3.97
C VAL A 92 0.85 5.15 2.79
N PHE A 93 0.46 6.39 3.09
CA PHE A 93 0.01 7.37 2.10
C PHE A 93 1.17 8.22 1.59
N GLN A 94 1.00 8.82 0.43
CA GLN A 94 1.88 9.84 -0.14
C GLN A 94 2.14 11.01 0.84
N GLN A 95 1.08 11.50 1.47
CA GLN A 95 1.17 12.43 2.60
C GLN A 95 1.25 11.60 3.88
N PHE A 96 2.12 11.95 4.80
CA PHE A 96 2.43 11.16 6.00
C PHE A 96 1.21 10.89 6.88
N ASN A 97 0.23 11.80 6.88
CA ASN A 97 -1.04 11.71 7.61
C ASN A 97 -0.88 11.35 9.10
N LEU A 98 0.21 11.83 9.72
CA LEU A 98 0.40 11.69 11.16
C LEU A 98 -0.57 12.61 11.91
N PHE A 99 -1.00 12.18 13.09
CA PHE A 99 -1.80 13.00 13.98
C PHE A 99 -0.92 14.09 14.60
N PRO A 100 -1.08 15.36 14.23
CA PRO A 100 -0.12 16.43 14.61
C PRO A 100 -0.10 16.71 16.11
N ASN A 101 -1.21 16.43 16.81
CA ASN A 101 -1.37 16.64 18.25
C ASN A 101 -0.97 15.42 19.09
N MET A 102 -0.40 14.38 18.47
CA MET A 102 0.09 13.18 19.14
C MET A 102 1.59 13.08 18.98
N SER A 103 2.30 12.57 20.02
CA SER A 103 3.70 12.20 19.89
C SER A 103 3.88 11.05 18.90
N VAL A 104 5.12 10.78 18.50
CA VAL A 104 5.50 9.63 17.68
C VAL A 104 5.00 8.32 18.30
N LEU A 105 5.29 8.11 19.59
CA LEU A 105 4.81 6.94 20.33
C LEU A 105 3.30 6.79 20.21
N ARG A 106 2.57 7.87 20.45
CA ARG A 106 1.11 7.82 20.44
C ARG A 106 0.54 7.64 19.03
N ASN A 107 1.18 8.19 18.00
CA ASN A 107 0.82 7.91 16.60
C ASN A 107 0.89 6.42 16.27
N ILE A 108 1.87 5.70 16.82
CA ILE A 108 2.08 4.27 16.57
C ILE A 108 1.15 3.42 17.45
N THR A 109 0.94 3.79 18.73
CA THR A 109 0.25 2.94 19.70
C THR A 109 -1.26 3.12 19.77
N GLU A 110 -1.81 4.26 19.31
CA GLU A 110 -3.25 4.56 19.46
C GLU A 110 -4.14 3.50 18.79
N ALA A 111 -3.82 3.10 17.55
CA ALA A 111 -4.62 2.12 16.83
C ALA A 111 -4.51 0.70 17.42
N PRO A 112 -3.32 0.15 17.73
CA PRO A 112 -3.20 -1.13 18.42
C PRO A 112 -4.00 -1.21 19.73
N VAL A 113 -3.96 -0.16 20.54
CA VAL A 113 -4.72 -0.13 21.80
C VAL A 113 -6.24 -0.07 21.53
N ARG A 114 -6.69 0.81 20.62
CA ARG A 114 -8.12 1.06 20.41
C ARG A 114 -8.82 0.03 19.55
N VAL A 115 -8.11 -0.54 18.58
CA VAL A 115 -8.69 -1.42 17.55
C VAL A 115 -8.38 -2.89 17.82
N LEU A 116 -7.13 -3.20 18.23
CA LEU A 116 -6.72 -4.57 18.53
C LEU A 116 -6.94 -4.95 19.99
N GLY A 117 -7.20 -3.96 20.88
CA GLY A 117 -7.40 -4.20 22.30
C GLY A 117 -6.11 -4.52 23.07
N LYS A 118 -4.92 -4.22 22.49
CA LYS A 118 -3.64 -4.43 23.15
C LYS A 118 -3.52 -3.53 24.38
N SER A 119 -2.81 -3.98 25.39
CA SER A 119 -2.43 -3.14 26.52
C SER A 119 -1.51 -2.01 26.06
N ARG A 120 -1.42 -0.94 26.85
CA ARG A 120 -0.49 0.16 26.56
C ARG A 120 0.96 -0.28 26.62
N GLU A 121 1.27 -1.24 27.48
CA GLU A 121 2.61 -1.82 27.63
C GLU A 121 3.01 -2.61 26.39
N GLU A 122 2.17 -3.57 25.93
CA GLU A 122 2.40 -4.33 24.71
C GLU A 122 2.53 -3.44 23.48
N ALA A 123 1.62 -2.46 23.32
CA ALA A 123 1.68 -1.52 22.22
C ALA A 123 2.93 -0.62 22.28
N GLY A 124 3.36 -0.21 23.47
CA GLY A 124 4.58 0.57 23.70
C GLY A 124 5.84 -0.20 23.37
N GLN A 125 5.94 -1.47 23.82
CA GLN A 125 7.06 -2.34 23.48
C GLN A 125 7.17 -2.52 21.96
N ARG A 126 6.04 -2.84 21.29
CA ARG A 126 6.01 -3.01 19.84
C ARG A 126 6.36 -1.73 19.10
N ALA A 127 5.94 -0.58 19.60
CA ALA A 127 6.31 0.71 19.03
C ALA A 127 7.82 0.97 19.14
N GLY A 128 8.45 0.59 20.26
CA GLY A 128 9.90 0.66 20.42
C GLY A 128 10.66 -0.16 19.37
N GLU A 129 10.29 -1.44 19.19
CA GLU A 129 10.87 -2.33 18.17
C GLU A 129 10.73 -1.74 16.73
N LEU A 130 9.57 -1.18 16.44
CA LEU A 130 9.32 -0.56 15.13
C LEU A 130 10.09 0.74 14.94
N LEU A 131 10.25 1.54 15.99
CA LEU A 131 11.07 2.76 15.94
C LEU A 131 12.56 2.44 15.77
N ASP A 132 13.06 1.37 16.39
CA ASP A 132 14.41 0.86 16.14
C ASP A 132 14.58 0.43 14.68
N MET A 133 13.63 -0.35 14.14
CA MET A 133 13.62 -0.81 12.74
C MET A 133 13.66 0.36 11.75
N VAL A 134 12.92 1.45 12.02
CA VAL A 134 12.92 2.62 11.13
C VAL A 134 14.00 3.67 11.49
N GLY A 135 14.90 3.37 12.45
CA GLY A 135 16.01 4.22 12.88
C GLY A 135 15.56 5.54 13.51
N LEU A 136 14.54 5.49 14.40
CA LEU A 136 13.95 6.67 15.05
C LEU A 136 13.70 6.46 16.55
N ALA A 137 14.43 5.56 17.22
CA ALA A 137 14.24 5.27 18.64
C ALA A 137 14.30 6.52 19.52
N GLU A 138 15.23 7.44 19.21
CA GLU A 138 15.43 8.69 19.95
C GLU A 138 14.32 9.73 19.74
N LYS A 139 13.37 9.47 18.81
CA LYS A 139 12.25 10.40 18.48
C LYS A 139 10.92 10.01 19.12
N VAL A 140 10.90 9.07 20.05
CA VAL A 140 9.70 8.50 20.67
C VAL A 140 8.74 9.55 21.22
N ASP A 141 9.25 10.60 21.85
CA ASP A 141 8.46 11.69 22.45
C ASP A 141 8.26 12.90 21.53
N ALA A 142 8.92 12.92 20.37
CA ALA A 142 8.78 14.02 19.40
C ALA A 142 7.36 14.09 18.82
N HIS A 143 6.97 15.27 18.35
CA HIS A 143 5.75 15.49 17.62
C HIS A 143 6.03 15.61 16.11
N PRO A 144 5.05 15.35 15.23
CA PRO A 144 5.26 15.39 13.77
C PRO A 144 5.92 16.67 13.27
N GLY A 145 5.57 17.84 13.82
CA GLY A 145 6.17 19.13 13.44
C GLY A 145 7.66 19.29 13.80
N GLN A 146 8.23 18.37 14.57
CA GLN A 146 9.65 18.35 14.96
C GLN A 146 10.46 17.36 14.10
N LEU A 147 9.83 16.71 13.10
CA LEU A 147 10.42 15.70 12.26
C LEU A 147 10.58 16.21 10.82
N SER A 148 11.65 15.79 10.16
CA SER A 148 11.79 15.97 8.71
C SER A 148 10.74 15.13 7.96
N GLY A 149 10.48 15.43 6.68
CA GLY A 149 9.54 14.67 5.86
C GLY A 149 9.87 13.17 5.82
N GLY A 150 11.14 12.80 5.62
CA GLY A 150 11.58 11.42 5.64
C GLY A 150 11.43 10.73 7.00
N GLN A 151 11.60 11.48 8.11
CA GLN A 151 11.31 10.96 9.46
C GLN A 151 9.82 10.74 9.65
N GLN A 152 8.96 11.68 9.22
CA GLN A 152 7.51 11.53 9.30
C GLN A 152 7.03 10.32 8.50
N GLN A 153 7.59 10.09 7.31
CA GLN A 153 7.26 8.92 6.49
C GLN A 153 7.66 7.62 7.16
N ARG A 154 8.85 7.56 7.77
CA ARG A 154 9.29 6.38 8.54
C ARG A 154 8.41 6.11 9.75
N VAL A 155 7.93 7.14 10.45
CA VAL A 155 6.91 6.98 11.51
C VAL A 155 5.59 6.47 10.94
N ALA A 156 5.15 6.94 9.76
CA ALA A 156 3.93 6.45 9.11
C ALA A 156 4.05 4.96 8.73
N ILE A 157 5.23 4.51 8.30
CA ILE A 157 5.52 3.08 8.05
C ILE A 157 5.42 2.29 9.36
N ALA A 158 6.09 2.74 10.42
CA ALA A 158 6.03 2.09 11.74
C ALA A 158 4.59 2.01 12.27
N ARG A 159 3.79 3.09 12.12
CA ARG A 159 2.37 3.10 12.49
C ARG A 159 1.55 2.06 11.72
N ALA A 160 1.77 1.91 10.41
CA ALA A 160 1.08 0.92 9.61
C ALA A 160 1.42 -0.52 10.05
N LEU A 161 2.71 -0.78 10.32
CA LEU A 161 3.19 -2.09 10.79
C LEU A 161 2.75 -2.43 12.21
N ALA A 162 2.49 -1.44 13.06
CA ALA A 162 2.04 -1.66 14.43
C ALA A 162 0.66 -2.35 14.52
N MET A 163 -0.11 -2.32 13.44
CA MET A 163 -1.39 -3.03 13.32
C MET A 163 -1.21 -4.51 12.93
N GLU A 164 0.03 -4.98 12.72
CA GLU A 164 0.36 -6.35 12.30
C GLU A 164 -0.46 -6.79 11.07
N PRO A 165 -0.41 -6.00 9.98
CA PRO A 165 -1.24 -6.25 8.82
C PRO A 165 -0.74 -7.46 8.00
N ASP A 166 -1.67 -8.18 7.35
CA ASP A 166 -1.33 -9.23 6.37
C ASP A 166 -0.89 -8.62 5.02
N VAL A 167 -1.39 -7.40 4.72
CA VAL A 167 -1.13 -6.67 3.48
C VAL A 167 -0.70 -5.25 3.80
N LEU A 168 0.43 -4.81 3.24
CA LEU A 168 0.92 -3.43 3.31
C LEU A 168 0.76 -2.74 1.96
N LEU A 169 -0.01 -1.67 1.93
CA LEU A 169 -0.23 -0.83 0.77
C LEU A 169 0.68 0.40 0.84
N LEU A 170 1.39 0.70 -0.24
CA LEU A 170 2.30 1.84 -0.36
C LEU A 170 1.87 2.71 -1.55
N ASP A 171 1.40 3.93 -1.30
CA ASP A 171 0.89 4.85 -2.32
C ASP A 171 1.84 6.03 -2.53
N GLU A 172 2.73 5.93 -3.53
CA GLU A 172 3.69 6.97 -3.94
C GLU A 172 4.43 7.64 -2.77
N ILE A 173 4.89 6.85 -1.84
CA ILE A 173 5.36 7.27 -0.51
C ILE A 173 6.62 8.16 -0.52
N THR A 174 7.29 8.33 -1.66
CA THR A 174 8.49 9.17 -1.81
C THR A 174 8.20 10.48 -2.53
N SER A 175 7.05 10.61 -3.20
CA SER A 175 6.77 11.76 -4.08
C SER A 175 6.62 13.11 -3.35
N ALA A 176 6.41 13.09 -2.03
CA ALA A 176 6.35 14.29 -1.17
C ALA A 176 7.67 14.57 -0.44
N LEU A 177 8.76 13.85 -0.77
CA LEU A 177 10.06 13.95 -0.10
C LEU A 177 11.09 14.65 -0.98
N ASP A 178 12.01 15.35 -0.34
CA ASP A 178 13.22 15.82 -0.98
C ASP A 178 14.08 14.61 -1.42
N PRO A 179 14.74 14.68 -2.60
CA PRO A 179 15.49 13.55 -3.16
C PRO A 179 16.53 12.92 -2.22
N GLU A 180 17.19 13.72 -1.38
CA GLU A 180 18.15 13.25 -0.38
C GLU A 180 17.54 12.40 0.74
N LEU A 181 16.23 12.53 0.99
CA LEU A 181 15.51 11.76 2.02
C LEU A 181 14.93 10.44 1.48
N VAL A 182 14.77 10.32 0.17
CA VAL A 182 14.16 9.17 -0.51
C VAL A 182 14.90 7.88 -0.20
N ALA A 183 16.23 7.88 -0.33
CA ALA A 183 17.05 6.70 -0.14
C ALA A 183 16.88 6.07 1.25
N GLY A 184 16.77 6.90 2.30
CA GLY A 184 16.57 6.43 3.67
C GLY A 184 15.22 5.75 3.88
N VAL A 185 14.14 6.26 3.27
CA VAL A 185 12.81 5.65 3.36
C VAL A 185 12.74 4.35 2.57
N LEU A 186 13.29 4.34 1.34
CA LEU A 186 13.33 3.13 0.51
C LEU A 186 14.21 2.04 1.13
N GLY A 187 15.29 2.41 1.84
CA GLY A 187 16.13 1.48 2.59
C GLY A 187 15.34 0.68 3.63
N VAL A 188 14.54 1.38 4.45
CA VAL A 188 13.65 0.75 5.44
C VAL A 188 12.66 -0.22 4.78
N LEU A 189 12.07 0.17 3.66
CA LEU A 189 11.11 -0.71 2.96
C LEU A 189 11.76 -1.93 2.32
N ARG A 190 13.01 -1.83 1.82
CA ARG A 190 13.77 -3.00 1.35
C ARG A 190 14.03 -3.97 2.51
N GLU A 191 14.39 -3.47 3.67
CA GLU A 191 14.58 -4.29 4.86
C GLU A 191 13.29 -5.00 5.25
N ILE A 192 12.16 -4.29 5.32
CA ILE A 192 10.85 -4.89 5.60
C ILE A 192 10.50 -5.97 4.56
N ALA A 193 10.69 -5.68 3.27
CA ALA A 193 10.37 -6.62 2.19
C ALA A 193 11.21 -7.90 2.26
N SER A 194 12.49 -7.81 2.66
CA SER A 194 13.41 -8.95 2.74
C SER A 194 13.34 -9.72 4.05
N SER A 195 12.96 -9.05 5.16
CA SER A 195 12.96 -9.66 6.50
C SER A 195 11.58 -10.17 6.95
N THR A 196 10.52 -9.92 6.18
CA THR A 196 9.16 -10.31 6.55
C THR A 196 8.40 -10.97 5.40
N ASP A 197 7.44 -11.83 5.75
CA ASP A 197 6.51 -12.45 4.79
C ASP A 197 5.27 -11.58 4.52
N ILE A 198 5.29 -10.29 4.85
CA ILE A 198 4.17 -9.39 4.62
C ILE A 198 3.90 -9.27 3.10
N THR A 199 2.64 -9.38 2.72
CA THR A 199 2.24 -9.12 1.33
C THR A 199 2.30 -7.62 1.07
N MET A 200 2.93 -7.19 -0.03
CA MET A 200 3.06 -5.76 -0.35
C MET A 200 2.45 -5.42 -1.71
N LEU A 201 1.71 -4.33 -1.75
CA LEU A 201 1.19 -3.74 -2.98
C LEU A 201 1.67 -2.29 -3.06
N CYS A 202 2.59 -2.03 -3.97
CA CYS A 202 3.28 -0.75 -4.09
C CYS A 202 2.81 0.01 -5.33
N VAL A 203 2.53 1.30 -5.20
CA VAL A 203 2.46 2.25 -6.31
C VAL A 203 3.67 3.16 -6.18
N THR A 204 4.55 3.19 -7.19
CA THR A 204 5.76 4.01 -7.14
C THR A 204 6.27 4.39 -8.52
N HIS A 205 7.00 5.50 -8.59
CA HIS A 205 7.80 5.94 -9.72
C HIS A 205 9.29 5.62 -9.55
N GLU A 206 9.67 4.99 -8.44
CA GLU A 206 11.05 4.58 -8.14
C GLU A 206 11.35 3.21 -8.74
N MET A 207 11.74 3.18 -10.04
CA MET A 207 11.92 1.91 -10.79
C MET A 207 13.00 1.01 -10.20
N GLY A 208 14.10 1.60 -9.67
CA GLY A 208 15.13 0.84 -8.96
C GLY A 208 14.59 0.13 -7.73
N PHE A 209 13.78 0.82 -6.93
CA PHE A 209 13.12 0.22 -5.77
C PHE A 209 12.13 -0.88 -6.18
N ALA A 210 11.29 -0.61 -7.19
CA ALA A 210 10.37 -1.61 -7.73
C ALA A 210 11.10 -2.88 -8.17
N ARG A 211 12.27 -2.73 -8.83
CA ARG A 211 13.11 -3.86 -9.26
C ARG A 211 13.68 -4.65 -8.09
N ASP A 212 14.09 -3.96 -7.02
CA ASP A 212 14.75 -4.58 -5.88
C ASP A 212 13.81 -5.43 -5.02
N ILE A 213 12.54 -5.00 -4.89
CA ILE A 213 11.63 -5.62 -3.91
C ILE A 213 10.53 -6.49 -4.52
N SER A 214 10.20 -6.30 -5.80
CA SER A 214 9.01 -6.93 -6.36
C SER A 214 9.26 -8.33 -6.89
N ASP A 215 8.34 -9.24 -6.62
CA ASP A 215 8.26 -10.53 -7.30
C ASP A 215 7.67 -10.37 -8.71
N ARG A 216 6.70 -9.46 -8.86
CA ARG A 216 6.06 -9.08 -10.13
C ARG A 216 5.82 -7.58 -10.20
N VAL A 217 5.84 -7.07 -11.43
CA VAL A 217 5.45 -5.69 -11.74
C VAL A 217 4.28 -5.72 -12.72
N LEU A 218 3.25 -4.94 -12.44
CA LEU A 218 2.06 -4.80 -13.26
C LEU A 218 2.06 -3.40 -13.89
N MET A 219 2.11 -3.34 -15.21
CA MET A 219 1.91 -2.11 -15.97
C MET A 219 0.41 -1.82 -16.10
N PHE A 220 0.01 -0.66 -15.62
CA PHE A 220 -1.38 -0.24 -15.55
C PHE A 220 -1.65 0.91 -16.52
N ASP A 221 -2.57 0.71 -17.45
CA ASP A 221 -3.01 1.74 -18.38
C ASP A 221 -4.51 1.62 -18.69
N GLY A 222 -5.21 2.76 -18.83
CA GLY A 222 -6.63 2.79 -19.19
C GLY A 222 -7.57 2.01 -18.28
N GLY A 223 -7.20 1.79 -17.00
CA GLY A 223 -8.01 1.07 -16.02
C GLY A 223 -7.86 -0.45 -16.03
N GLN A 224 -6.83 -0.97 -16.69
CA GLN A 224 -6.53 -2.40 -16.80
C GLN A 224 -5.03 -2.68 -16.63
N VAL A 225 -4.68 -3.92 -16.29
CA VAL A 225 -3.31 -4.42 -16.38
C VAL A 225 -3.03 -4.76 -17.85
N VAL A 226 -2.10 -4.04 -18.48
CA VAL A 226 -1.73 -4.25 -19.89
C VAL A 226 -0.53 -5.18 -20.05
N GLU A 227 0.31 -5.27 -19.03
CA GLU A 227 1.43 -6.20 -18.98
C GLU A 227 1.76 -6.56 -17.54
N GLU A 228 2.13 -7.81 -17.32
CA GLU A 228 2.57 -8.35 -16.05
C GLU A 228 3.78 -9.23 -16.28
N ALA A 229 4.90 -8.94 -15.60
CA ALA A 229 6.11 -9.73 -15.72
C ALA A 229 6.99 -9.62 -14.46
N SER A 230 8.06 -10.42 -14.41
CA SER A 230 9.13 -10.21 -13.44
C SER A 230 9.76 -8.82 -13.64
N PRO A 231 10.31 -8.20 -12.58
CA PRO A 231 10.95 -6.88 -12.70
C PRO A 231 12.00 -6.82 -13.80
N ASP A 232 12.89 -7.83 -13.88
CA ASP A 232 13.93 -7.87 -14.90
C ASP A 232 13.36 -7.87 -16.32
N LYS A 233 12.38 -8.72 -16.60
CA LYS A 233 11.75 -8.77 -17.93
C LYS A 233 11.06 -7.45 -18.26
N LEU A 234 10.24 -6.93 -17.35
CA LEU A 234 9.43 -5.74 -17.61
C LEU A 234 10.28 -4.47 -17.80
N PHE A 235 11.37 -4.32 -17.04
CA PHE A 235 12.22 -3.12 -17.11
C PHE A 235 13.30 -3.17 -18.21
N THR A 236 13.63 -4.37 -18.75
CA THR A 236 14.70 -4.50 -19.77
C THR A 236 14.17 -4.81 -21.15
N ASP A 237 13.13 -5.64 -21.25
CA ASP A 237 12.58 -6.12 -22.53
C ASP A 237 11.07 -6.32 -22.41
N PRO A 238 10.27 -5.25 -22.20
CA PRO A 238 8.82 -5.36 -22.12
C PRO A 238 8.19 -5.79 -23.45
N ASP A 239 7.16 -6.63 -23.36
CA ASP A 239 6.48 -7.16 -24.55
C ASP A 239 5.43 -6.18 -25.08
N HIS A 240 4.74 -5.44 -24.19
CA HIS A 240 3.65 -4.55 -24.59
C HIS A 240 4.16 -3.17 -25.05
N PRO A 241 3.68 -2.65 -26.22
CA PRO A 241 4.13 -1.34 -26.74
C PRO A 241 3.93 -0.18 -25.74
N ARG A 242 2.82 -0.14 -25.02
CA ARG A 242 2.56 0.91 -24.02
C ARG A 242 3.53 0.87 -22.85
N THR A 243 3.99 -0.32 -22.45
CA THR A 243 5.02 -0.45 -21.41
C THR A 243 6.34 0.15 -21.90
N ARG A 244 6.75 -0.14 -23.13
CA ARG A 244 7.95 0.44 -23.76
C ARG A 244 7.89 1.96 -23.83
N GLU A 245 6.78 2.51 -24.31
CA GLU A 245 6.56 3.96 -24.38
C GLU A 245 6.63 4.62 -22.99
N PHE A 246 5.98 4.02 -22.00
CA PHE A 246 5.96 4.54 -20.63
C PHE A 246 7.36 4.53 -20.01
N LEU A 247 8.09 3.43 -20.12
CA LEU A 247 9.45 3.31 -19.59
C LEU A 247 10.43 4.23 -20.29
N HIS A 248 10.33 4.37 -21.62
CA HIS A 248 11.17 5.29 -22.41
C HIS A 248 10.95 6.75 -21.97
N ALA A 249 9.69 7.19 -21.87
CA ALA A 249 9.35 8.53 -21.41
C ALA A 249 9.86 8.82 -19.99
N LEU A 250 9.87 7.82 -19.13
CA LEU A 250 10.33 7.93 -17.73
C LEU A 250 11.85 8.02 -17.62
N LEU A 251 12.58 7.41 -18.56
CA LEU A 251 14.05 7.45 -18.62
C LEU A 251 14.58 8.72 -19.31
N GLU A 252 13.85 9.26 -20.30
CA GLU A 252 14.25 10.51 -21.00
C GLU A 252 13.87 11.77 -20.22
N GLY A 253 12.92 11.70 -19.29
CA GLY A 253 12.47 12.83 -18.46
C GLY A 253 13.32 13.10 -17.22
N ARG A 254 14.47 12.41 -17.07
CA ARG A 254 15.43 12.56 -15.95
C ARG A 254 16.67 13.30 -16.34
#